data_9a468562ed1c6dee4cdb854fcdcdf996
#
_entry.id   9a468562ed1c6dee4cdb854fcdcdf996
#
_cell.length_a   1.000
_cell.length_b   1.000
_cell.length_c   1.000
_cell.angle_alpha   90.00
_cell.angle_beta   90.00
_cell.angle_gamma   90.00
#
_symmetry.space_group_name_H-M   'P 1'
#
loop_
_entity.id
_entity.type
_entity.pdbx_description
1 polymer ?
#
loop_
_entity_poly.entity_id
_entity_poly.type
_entity_poly.pdbx_seq_one_letter_code
_entity_poly.pdbx_strand_id
1 'polypeptide(L)'
;MSKGKSWTFTEVRPDGVVGFVPGSNAMNMAQGIAIYLSVFKAVRGSGAKVPFPGREHGYHSTHSDTFQDILAKMEIFAAVNPDKCGDGGVFNVADGQTVTWTQVWPRLCEHFGLVGSGPADGSVPMEEFVKQNKQAWDDLAEKYGLKANLVEEQGWEHTHFMLVDFDFDRQYDLSRARSVGFDEQIDTAEGYFISWDRMRAAKILPPA
;
A
#
# COMPACT_ATOMS: atom_id res chain seq x y z
N MET A 1 9.16 -2.85 31.62
CA MET A 1 9.90 -1.57 31.53
C MET A 1 9.21 -0.43 32.27
N SER A 2 7.86 -0.37 32.32
CA SER A 2 7.09 0.70 32.97
C SER A 2 6.76 0.51 34.43
N LYS A 3 7.01 -0.68 35.00
CA LYS A 3 6.65 -1.01 36.41
C LYS A 3 7.22 0.02 37.40
N GLY A 4 6.33 0.67 38.15
CA GLY A 4 6.67 1.72 39.10
C GLY A 4 7.00 3.09 38.48
N LYS A 5 6.68 3.31 37.19
CA LYS A 5 6.81 4.59 36.49
C LYS A 5 5.43 5.26 36.32
N SER A 6 5.45 6.56 36.07
CA SER A 6 4.25 7.36 35.79
C SER A 6 3.80 7.27 34.32
N TRP A 7 4.42 6.43 33.52
CA TRP A 7 4.09 6.21 32.11
C TRP A 7 3.90 4.72 31.83
N THR A 8 3.18 4.42 30.80
CA THR A 8 3.01 3.08 30.24
C THR A 8 3.32 3.08 28.76
N PHE A 9 3.34 1.92 28.13
CA PHE A 9 3.55 1.80 26.68
C PHE A 9 2.67 0.73 26.07
N THR A 10 2.41 0.87 24.79
CA THR A 10 1.71 -0.10 23.95
C THR A 10 2.55 -0.33 22.70
N GLU A 11 2.62 -1.54 22.23
CA GLU A 11 3.25 -1.90 20.98
C GLU A 11 2.17 -2.14 19.92
N VAL A 12 2.23 -1.38 18.83
CA VAL A 12 1.32 -1.52 17.68
C VAL A 12 2.11 -2.10 16.53
N ARG A 13 1.63 -3.19 15.96
CA ARG A 13 2.29 -3.95 14.87
C ARG A 13 1.44 -3.90 13.63
N PRO A 14 1.72 -3.01 12.67
CA PRO A 14 1.06 -3.04 11.36
C PRO A 14 1.63 -4.15 10.47
N ASP A 15 0.84 -4.59 9.49
CA ASP A 15 1.33 -5.27 8.29
C ASP A 15 1.83 -4.23 7.26
N GLY A 16 1.93 -4.54 5.98
CA GLY A 16 2.32 -3.60 4.94
C GLY A 16 1.49 -2.31 5.00
N VAL A 17 2.13 -1.19 5.32
CA VAL A 17 1.41 0.08 5.47
C VAL A 17 1.12 0.70 4.12
N VAL A 18 -0.17 0.88 3.84
CA VAL A 18 -0.70 1.58 2.66
C VAL A 18 -1.07 3.00 3.07
N GLY A 19 -0.47 4.00 2.42
CA GLY A 19 -0.73 5.37 2.81
C GLY A 19 -0.01 6.41 1.96
N PHE A 20 -0.14 7.65 2.41
CA PHE A 20 0.46 8.83 1.82
C PHE A 20 1.17 9.67 2.89
N VAL A 21 2.33 10.16 2.53
CA VAL A 21 3.08 11.16 3.30
C VAL A 21 3.56 12.28 2.37
N PRO A 22 3.53 13.56 2.76
CA PRO A 22 3.91 14.69 1.89
C PRO A 22 5.39 14.67 1.44
N GLY A 23 6.26 14.02 2.22
CA GLY A 23 7.66 13.80 1.88
C GLY A 23 7.86 12.52 1.08
N SER A 24 9.09 12.26 0.66
CA SER A 24 9.46 10.97 0.09
C SER A 24 9.50 9.89 1.19
N ASN A 25 8.98 8.71 0.89
CA ASN A 25 9.13 7.51 1.71
C ASN A 25 9.49 6.33 0.79
N ALA A 26 10.72 5.88 0.90
CA ALA A 26 11.23 4.77 0.09
C ALA A 26 10.45 3.45 0.29
N MET A 27 9.76 3.29 1.42
CA MET A 27 8.94 2.11 1.74
C MET A 27 7.45 2.31 1.38
N ASN A 28 7.14 3.10 0.37
CA ASN A 28 5.77 3.35 -0.06
C ASN A 28 5.38 2.50 -1.27
N MET A 29 4.84 1.31 -1.01
CA MET A 29 4.34 0.40 -2.04
C MET A 29 3.19 1.01 -2.85
N ALA A 30 2.26 1.72 -2.20
CA ALA A 30 1.12 2.32 -2.87
C ALA A 30 1.55 3.34 -3.93
N GLN A 31 2.59 4.13 -3.65
CA GLN A 31 3.16 5.08 -4.60
C GLN A 31 3.83 4.37 -5.78
N GLY A 32 4.62 3.32 -5.52
CA GLY A 32 5.27 2.54 -6.58
C GLY A 32 4.25 1.92 -7.55
N ILE A 33 3.20 1.29 -7.03
CA ILE A 33 2.11 0.74 -7.84
C ILE A 33 1.45 1.84 -8.68
N ALA A 34 1.16 3.00 -8.10
CA ALA A 34 0.48 4.08 -8.79
C ALA A 34 1.33 4.72 -9.91
N ILE A 35 2.64 4.91 -9.68
CA ILE A 35 3.58 5.36 -10.72
C ILE A 35 3.59 4.37 -11.87
N TYR A 36 3.75 3.08 -11.56
CA TYR A 36 3.74 2.01 -12.57
C TYR A 36 2.46 2.00 -13.40
N LEU A 37 1.29 2.02 -12.76
CA LEU A 37 0.00 2.01 -13.47
C LEU A 37 -0.22 3.29 -14.29
N SER A 38 0.25 4.44 -13.81
CA SER A 38 0.19 5.71 -14.55
C SER A 38 1.04 5.67 -15.83
N VAL A 39 2.28 5.19 -15.71
CA VAL A 39 3.17 5.02 -16.87
C VAL A 39 2.62 3.95 -17.82
N PHE A 40 2.10 2.85 -17.28
CA PHE A 40 1.52 1.78 -18.09
C PHE A 40 0.33 2.29 -18.94
N LYS A 41 -0.58 3.06 -18.32
CA LYS A 41 -1.69 3.72 -19.03
C LYS A 41 -1.19 4.68 -20.10
N ALA A 42 -0.18 5.50 -19.79
CA ALA A 42 0.36 6.44 -20.77
C ALA A 42 0.98 5.76 -22.00
N VAL A 43 1.64 4.61 -21.80
CA VAL A 43 2.31 3.86 -22.87
C VAL A 43 1.37 2.94 -23.64
N ARG A 44 0.45 2.27 -22.96
CA ARG A 44 -0.39 1.22 -23.54
C ARG A 44 -1.83 1.64 -23.82
N GLY A 45 -2.25 2.78 -23.30
CA GLY A 45 -3.61 3.30 -23.42
C GLY A 45 -4.59 2.77 -22.37
N SER A 46 -5.75 3.42 -22.27
CA SER A 46 -6.85 2.97 -21.42
C SER A 46 -7.37 1.60 -21.87
N GLY A 47 -7.82 0.78 -20.92
CA GLY A 47 -8.31 -0.58 -21.17
C GLY A 47 -7.20 -1.60 -21.43
N ALA A 48 -5.93 -1.20 -21.42
CA ALA A 48 -4.83 -2.13 -21.60
C ALA A 48 -4.75 -3.14 -20.46
N LYS A 49 -4.40 -4.39 -20.77
CA LYS A 49 -4.29 -5.48 -19.83
C LYS A 49 -2.95 -5.42 -19.10
N VAL A 50 -3.00 -5.37 -17.77
CA VAL A 50 -1.83 -5.27 -16.89
C VAL A 50 -1.64 -6.59 -16.15
N PRO A 51 -0.59 -7.38 -16.43
CA PRO A 51 -0.30 -8.55 -15.65
C PRO A 51 0.12 -8.18 -14.24
N PHE A 52 -0.27 -9.01 -13.26
CA PHE A 52 0.27 -8.89 -11.91
C PHE A 52 1.80 -9.08 -11.94
N PRO A 53 2.56 -8.21 -11.29
CA PRO A 53 4.03 -8.23 -11.41
C PRO A 53 4.72 -9.34 -10.63
N GLY A 54 3.99 -10.02 -9.74
CA GLY A 54 4.49 -11.14 -8.92
C GLY A 54 4.31 -12.49 -9.60
N ARG A 55 4.57 -13.54 -8.80
CA ARG A 55 4.44 -14.94 -9.23
C ARG A 55 3.02 -15.46 -9.02
N GLU A 56 2.70 -16.59 -9.66
CA GLU A 56 1.39 -17.25 -9.53
C GLU A 56 1.06 -17.60 -8.08
N HIS A 57 2.03 -18.12 -7.32
CA HIS A 57 1.83 -18.42 -5.91
C HIS A 57 1.47 -17.17 -5.11
N GLY A 58 2.23 -16.08 -5.23
CA GLY A 58 1.95 -14.81 -4.54
C GLY A 58 0.62 -14.17 -4.96
N TYR A 59 0.21 -14.36 -6.24
CA TYR A 59 -1.07 -13.85 -6.73
C TYR A 59 -2.26 -14.47 -5.99
N HIS A 60 -2.14 -15.72 -5.56
CA HIS A 60 -3.17 -16.47 -4.83
C HIS A 60 -2.96 -16.49 -3.32
N SER A 61 -1.78 -16.12 -2.83
CA SER A 61 -1.49 -16.08 -1.39
C SER A 61 -2.32 -15.02 -0.68
N THR A 62 -2.73 -15.38 0.53
CA THR A 62 -3.50 -14.46 1.38
C THR A 62 -2.59 -13.44 2.06
N HIS A 63 -3.07 -12.21 2.16
CA HIS A 63 -2.39 -11.16 2.91
C HIS A 63 -3.40 -10.21 3.56
N SER A 64 -2.90 -9.42 4.51
CA SER A 64 -3.56 -8.24 5.02
C SER A 64 -2.66 -7.03 4.81
N ASP A 65 -3.26 -5.89 4.51
CA ASP A 65 -2.56 -4.61 4.49
C ASP A 65 -3.05 -3.74 5.66
N THR A 66 -2.35 -2.66 5.93
CA THR A 66 -2.72 -1.71 6.97
C THR A 66 -2.84 -0.32 6.38
N PHE A 67 -4.05 0.17 6.20
CA PHE A 67 -4.25 1.56 5.81
C PHE A 67 -3.79 2.51 6.93
N GLN A 68 -3.02 3.53 6.58
CA GLN A 68 -2.38 4.44 7.54
C GLN A 68 -3.35 5.06 8.55
N ASP A 69 -4.61 5.35 8.16
CA ASP A 69 -5.57 5.96 9.07
C ASP A 69 -6.09 4.95 10.11
N ILE A 70 -6.18 3.67 9.75
CA ILE A 70 -6.50 2.59 10.71
C ILE A 70 -5.37 2.46 11.73
N LEU A 71 -4.11 2.51 11.27
CA LEU A 71 -2.94 2.49 12.16
C LEU A 71 -2.97 3.67 13.12
N ALA A 72 -3.12 4.89 12.61
CA ALA A 72 -3.18 6.11 13.43
C ALA A 72 -4.35 6.08 14.43
N LYS A 73 -5.51 5.57 14.04
CA LYS A 73 -6.66 5.40 14.94
C LYS A 73 -6.35 4.42 16.07
N MET A 74 -5.65 3.30 15.79
CA MET A 74 -5.26 2.36 16.84
C MET A 74 -4.24 2.98 17.81
N GLU A 75 -3.28 3.73 17.31
CA GLU A 75 -2.31 4.44 18.15
C GLU A 75 -2.99 5.44 19.09
N ILE A 76 -3.93 6.24 18.56
CA ILE A 76 -4.75 7.18 19.35
C ILE A 76 -5.61 6.42 20.34
N PHE A 77 -6.30 5.35 19.90
CA PHE A 77 -7.14 4.53 20.75
C PHE A 77 -6.34 3.96 21.93
N ALA A 78 -5.16 3.43 21.67
CA ALA A 78 -4.29 2.89 22.71
C ALA A 78 -3.82 3.97 23.69
N ALA A 79 -3.48 5.16 23.20
CA ALA A 79 -3.04 6.28 24.01
C ALA A 79 -4.12 6.80 24.97
N VAL A 80 -5.38 6.84 24.50
CA VAL A 80 -6.50 7.34 25.34
C VAL A 80 -7.19 6.24 26.18
N ASN A 81 -6.80 4.98 26.00
CA ASN A 81 -7.30 3.84 26.78
C ASN A 81 -6.17 3.06 27.46
N PRO A 82 -5.34 3.72 28.29
CA PRO A 82 -4.17 3.08 28.90
C PRO A 82 -4.53 1.89 29.80
N ASP A 83 -5.71 1.91 30.41
CA ASP A 83 -6.19 0.80 31.27
C ASP A 83 -6.44 -0.49 30.47
N LYS A 84 -6.78 -0.38 29.19
CA LYS A 84 -7.04 -1.50 28.29
C LYS A 84 -5.81 -1.92 27.48
N CYS A 85 -5.01 -0.95 27.07
CA CYS A 85 -3.96 -1.14 26.07
C CYS A 85 -2.55 -1.00 26.63
N GLY A 86 -2.37 -0.34 27.78
CA GLY A 86 -1.07 -0.05 28.35
C GLY A 86 -0.35 -1.25 28.97
N ASP A 87 0.71 -0.95 29.73
CA ASP A 87 1.54 -1.92 30.46
C ASP A 87 2.15 -3.03 29.59
N GLY A 88 2.59 -2.66 28.37
CA GLY A 88 3.21 -3.57 27.41
C GLY A 88 2.17 -4.34 26.57
N GLY A 89 0.98 -3.80 26.43
CA GLY A 89 -0.02 -4.34 25.49
C GLY A 89 0.56 -4.39 24.06
N VAL A 90 0.33 -5.50 23.36
CA VAL A 90 0.80 -5.72 21.97
C VAL A 90 -0.41 -5.97 21.08
N PHE A 91 -0.57 -5.20 20.01
CA PHE A 91 -1.71 -5.28 19.11
C PHE A 91 -1.29 -5.32 17.66
N ASN A 92 -1.70 -6.35 16.95
CA ASN A 92 -1.66 -6.35 15.50
C ASN A 92 -2.73 -5.41 14.94
N VAL A 93 -2.40 -4.72 13.86
CA VAL A 93 -3.31 -3.80 13.17
C VAL A 93 -3.26 -4.07 11.67
N ALA A 94 -4.43 -4.18 11.07
CA ALA A 94 -4.63 -4.33 9.64
C ALA A 94 -6.02 -3.81 9.26
N ASP A 95 -6.33 -3.82 7.97
CA ASP A 95 -7.58 -3.30 7.40
C ASP A 95 -8.84 -4.06 7.85
N GLY A 96 -8.68 -5.21 8.49
CA GLY A 96 -9.77 -6.02 9.02
C GLY A 96 -10.19 -7.15 8.10
N GLN A 97 -9.63 -7.24 6.91
CA GLN A 97 -9.86 -8.29 5.93
C GLN A 97 -8.56 -9.01 5.59
N THR A 98 -8.68 -10.29 5.26
CA THR A 98 -7.62 -11.06 4.59
C THR A 98 -8.01 -11.17 3.13
N VAL A 99 -7.13 -10.77 2.24
CA VAL A 99 -7.38 -10.69 0.79
C VAL A 99 -6.29 -11.42 0.01
N THR A 100 -6.50 -11.59 -1.29
CA THR A 100 -5.48 -12.06 -2.24
C THR A 100 -5.26 -11.01 -3.33
N TRP A 101 -4.13 -11.05 -4.01
CA TRP A 101 -3.93 -10.18 -5.17
C TRP A 101 -4.88 -10.48 -6.31
N THR A 102 -5.45 -11.69 -6.39
CA THR A 102 -6.54 -12.02 -7.35
C THR A 102 -7.76 -11.13 -7.16
N GLN A 103 -8.02 -10.71 -5.91
CA GLN A 103 -9.14 -9.84 -5.56
C GLN A 103 -8.78 -8.35 -5.67
N VAL A 104 -7.59 -7.99 -5.25
CA VAL A 104 -7.17 -6.59 -5.10
C VAL A 104 -6.65 -6.03 -6.43
N TRP A 105 -5.75 -6.75 -7.15
CA TRP A 105 -5.07 -6.25 -8.33
C TRP A 105 -6.00 -5.77 -9.45
N PRO A 106 -7.06 -6.49 -9.83
CA PRO A 106 -7.99 -6.02 -10.85
C PRO A 106 -8.64 -4.68 -10.49
N ARG A 107 -9.02 -4.49 -9.22
CA ARG A 107 -9.63 -3.24 -8.72
C ARG A 107 -8.65 -2.08 -8.75
N LEU A 108 -7.38 -2.33 -8.37
CA LEU A 108 -6.33 -1.32 -8.44
C LEU A 108 -6.11 -0.87 -9.89
N CYS A 109 -6.05 -1.80 -10.83
CA CYS A 109 -5.91 -1.49 -12.26
C CYS A 109 -7.13 -0.73 -12.80
N GLU A 110 -8.34 -1.15 -12.46
CA GLU A 110 -9.58 -0.49 -12.87
C GLU A 110 -9.63 0.97 -12.43
N HIS A 111 -9.14 1.30 -11.24
CA HIS A 111 -9.04 2.67 -10.75
C HIS A 111 -8.19 3.59 -11.63
N PHE A 112 -7.28 3.03 -12.43
CA PHE A 112 -6.50 3.72 -13.47
C PHE A 112 -7.11 3.58 -14.87
N GLY A 113 -8.27 2.94 -15.02
CA GLY A 113 -8.88 2.67 -16.31
C GLY A 113 -8.14 1.58 -17.11
N LEU A 114 -7.52 0.65 -16.42
CA LEU A 114 -6.77 -0.50 -16.93
C LEU A 114 -7.48 -1.81 -16.57
N VAL A 115 -7.05 -2.93 -17.14
CA VAL A 115 -7.61 -4.27 -16.86
C VAL A 115 -6.54 -5.12 -16.19
N GLY A 116 -6.66 -5.35 -14.88
CA GLY A 116 -5.74 -6.24 -14.15
C GLY A 116 -5.92 -7.71 -14.54
N SER A 117 -4.82 -8.44 -14.61
CA SER A 117 -4.83 -9.88 -14.87
C SER A 117 -3.82 -10.61 -13.98
N GLY A 118 -3.91 -11.93 -13.95
CA GLY A 118 -2.88 -12.77 -13.32
C GLY A 118 -1.50 -12.57 -13.93
N PRO A 119 -0.47 -13.14 -13.32
CA PRO A 119 0.90 -13.10 -13.81
C PRO A 119 1.01 -13.55 -15.27
N ALA A 120 2.02 -13.08 -15.97
CA ALA A 120 2.30 -13.48 -17.34
C ALA A 120 3.80 -13.77 -17.48
N ASP A 121 4.12 -14.84 -18.24
CA ASP A 121 5.49 -15.19 -18.54
C ASP A 121 6.19 -14.05 -19.29
N GLY A 122 7.43 -13.73 -18.89
CA GLY A 122 8.22 -12.69 -19.53
C GLY A 122 7.76 -11.26 -19.26
N SER A 123 6.87 -11.05 -18.27
CA SER A 123 6.54 -9.69 -17.83
C SER A 123 7.77 -8.97 -17.27
N VAL A 124 7.94 -7.73 -17.68
CA VAL A 124 9.04 -6.86 -17.23
C VAL A 124 8.76 -6.41 -15.79
N PRO A 125 9.74 -6.46 -14.87
CA PRO A 125 9.57 -5.90 -13.52
C PRO A 125 9.09 -4.45 -13.55
N MET A 126 8.29 -4.04 -12.57
CA MET A 126 7.69 -2.69 -12.55
C MET A 126 8.72 -1.58 -12.66
N GLU A 127 9.81 -1.66 -11.89
CA GLU A 127 10.90 -0.69 -11.93
C GLU A 127 11.52 -0.60 -13.33
N GLU A 128 11.83 -1.74 -13.93
CA GLU A 128 12.44 -1.80 -15.25
C GLU A 128 11.49 -1.23 -16.31
N PHE A 129 10.20 -1.59 -16.26
CA PHE A 129 9.19 -1.04 -17.16
C PHE A 129 9.11 0.49 -17.04
N VAL A 130 9.08 1.04 -15.84
CA VAL A 130 9.01 2.48 -15.60
C VAL A 130 10.28 3.17 -16.08
N LYS A 131 11.46 2.60 -15.81
CA LYS A 131 12.75 3.14 -16.28
C LYS A 131 12.86 3.16 -17.81
N GLN A 132 12.43 2.07 -18.46
CA GLN A 132 12.42 2.00 -19.95
C GLN A 132 11.46 3.00 -20.57
N ASN A 133 10.41 3.40 -19.86
CA ASN A 133 9.39 4.32 -20.31
C ASN A 133 9.39 5.64 -19.54
N LYS A 134 10.56 6.04 -19.03
CA LYS A 134 10.70 7.26 -18.19
C LYS A 134 10.16 8.51 -18.88
N GLN A 135 10.34 8.64 -20.21
CA GLN A 135 9.81 9.76 -20.95
C GLN A 135 8.30 9.93 -20.80
N ALA A 136 7.54 8.82 -20.74
CA ALA A 136 6.09 8.91 -20.51
C ALA A 136 5.76 9.46 -19.12
N TRP A 137 6.59 9.20 -18.11
CA TRP A 137 6.44 9.83 -16.80
C TRP A 137 6.81 11.32 -16.85
N ASP A 138 7.91 11.67 -17.51
CA ASP A 138 8.36 13.07 -17.62
C ASP A 138 7.30 13.93 -18.33
N ASP A 139 6.67 13.41 -19.39
CA ASP A 139 5.58 14.06 -20.11
C ASP A 139 4.34 14.27 -19.21
N LEU A 140 4.01 13.26 -18.37
CA LEU A 140 2.95 13.39 -17.37
C LEU A 140 3.30 14.43 -16.30
N ALA A 141 4.55 14.42 -15.82
CA ALA A 141 5.02 15.36 -14.82
C ALA A 141 5.00 16.80 -15.33
N GLU A 142 5.45 17.04 -16.54
CA GLU A 142 5.38 18.36 -17.20
C GLU A 142 3.92 18.80 -17.39
N LYS A 143 3.09 17.92 -17.96
CA LYS A 143 1.67 18.23 -18.26
C LYS A 143 0.87 18.60 -17.02
N TYR A 144 1.10 17.93 -15.89
CA TYR A 144 0.29 18.09 -14.68
C TYR A 144 1.02 18.82 -13.55
N GLY A 145 2.27 19.22 -13.75
CA GLY A 145 3.08 19.89 -12.74
C GLY A 145 3.37 18.99 -11.52
N LEU A 146 3.73 17.73 -11.80
CA LEU A 146 4.07 16.75 -10.75
C LEU A 146 5.53 16.94 -10.29
N LYS A 147 5.89 16.32 -9.18
CA LYS A 147 7.28 16.25 -8.73
C LYS A 147 8.12 15.47 -9.74
N ALA A 148 9.21 16.08 -10.25
CA ALA A 148 10.00 15.51 -11.34
C ALA A 148 10.74 14.21 -10.96
N ASN A 149 11.33 14.13 -9.76
CA ASN A 149 12.26 13.06 -9.39
C ASN A 149 11.59 11.87 -8.70
N LEU A 150 10.28 11.72 -8.81
CA LEU A 150 9.56 10.67 -8.07
C LEU A 150 9.92 9.25 -8.48
N VAL A 151 10.23 9.04 -9.76
CA VAL A 151 10.65 7.72 -10.27
C VAL A 151 11.99 7.31 -9.69
N GLU A 152 12.90 8.24 -9.55
CA GLU A 152 14.25 8.03 -9.01
C GLU A 152 14.23 7.88 -7.49
N GLU A 153 13.34 8.60 -6.81
CA GLU A 153 13.18 8.58 -5.35
C GLU A 153 12.33 7.42 -4.85
N GLN A 154 11.60 6.74 -5.75
CA GLN A 154 10.76 5.60 -5.39
C GLN A 154 11.59 4.41 -4.93
N GLY A 155 11.25 3.85 -3.77
CA GLY A 155 11.85 2.62 -3.26
C GLY A 155 11.33 1.38 -3.99
N TRP A 156 11.77 1.17 -5.22
CA TRP A 156 11.34 0.05 -6.06
C TRP A 156 11.66 -1.30 -5.47
N GLU A 157 12.78 -1.42 -4.77
CA GLU A 157 13.19 -2.65 -4.08
C GLU A 157 12.12 -3.07 -3.05
N HIS A 158 11.62 -2.14 -2.25
CA HIS A 158 10.54 -2.44 -1.30
C HIS A 158 9.24 -2.83 -2.01
N THR A 159 8.87 -2.12 -3.09
CA THR A 159 7.69 -2.45 -3.88
C THR A 159 7.81 -3.84 -4.49
N HIS A 160 8.99 -4.18 -5.04
CA HIS A 160 9.28 -5.52 -5.57
C HIS A 160 9.17 -6.58 -4.48
N PHE A 161 9.83 -6.37 -3.34
CA PHE A 161 9.78 -7.29 -2.21
C PHE A 161 8.34 -7.62 -1.80
N MET A 162 7.49 -6.60 -1.64
CA MET A 162 6.12 -6.77 -1.18
C MET A 162 5.21 -7.49 -2.17
N LEU A 163 5.42 -7.31 -3.49
CA LEU A 163 4.55 -7.88 -4.53
C LEU A 163 5.10 -9.19 -5.14
N VAL A 164 6.42 -9.38 -5.14
CA VAL A 164 7.07 -10.47 -5.87
C VAL A 164 7.73 -11.49 -4.94
N ASP A 165 8.53 -11.02 -3.97
CA ASP A 165 9.31 -11.90 -3.11
C ASP A 165 8.51 -12.37 -1.90
N PHE A 166 7.54 -11.56 -1.46
CA PHE A 166 6.65 -11.86 -0.33
C PHE A 166 5.47 -12.72 -0.81
N ASP A 167 5.76 -13.88 -1.38
CA ASP A 167 4.84 -14.74 -2.10
C ASP A 167 4.29 -15.91 -1.23
N PHE A 168 3.99 -15.67 0.04
CA PHE A 168 3.43 -16.65 0.96
C PHE A 168 2.25 -16.09 1.74
N ASP A 169 1.43 -17.00 2.28
CA ASP A 169 0.29 -16.62 3.12
C ASP A 169 0.74 -15.88 4.37
N ARG A 170 0.18 -14.69 4.59
CA ARG A 170 0.35 -13.91 5.80
C ARG A 170 -0.99 -13.34 6.23
N GLN A 171 -1.30 -13.52 7.48
CA GLN A 171 -2.56 -13.07 8.06
C GLN A 171 -2.30 -12.52 9.46
N TYR A 172 -2.94 -11.42 9.77
CA TYR A 172 -2.89 -10.86 11.11
C TYR A 172 -4.10 -11.31 11.92
N ASP A 173 -3.83 -11.89 13.10
CA ASP A 173 -4.84 -12.09 14.11
C ASP A 173 -5.12 -10.75 14.81
N LEU A 174 -6.32 -10.22 14.58
CA LEU A 174 -6.81 -8.96 15.15
C LEU A 174 -7.66 -9.17 16.41
N SER A 175 -7.82 -10.39 16.89
CA SER A 175 -8.72 -10.72 18.01
C SER A 175 -8.40 -9.91 19.26
N ARG A 176 -7.12 -9.65 19.52
CA ARG A 176 -6.69 -8.85 20.67
C ARG A 176 -7.09 -7.39 20.56
N ALA A 177 -6.97 -6.76 19.39
CA ALA A 177 -7.46 -5.40 19.16
C ALA A 177 -8.98 -5.33 19.33
N ARG A 178 -9.70 -6.30 18.77
CA ARG A 178 -11.16 -6.43 18.94
C ARG A 178 -11.58 -6.62 20.41
N SER A 179 -10.82 -7.41 21.18
CA SER A 179 -11.14 -7.67 22.58
C SER A 179 -11.08 -6.44 23.49
N VAL A 180 -10.34 -5.41 23.10
CA VAL A 180 -10.29 -4.12 23.83
C VAL A 180 -11.25 -3.08 23.26
N GLY A 181 -12.00 -3.41 22.20
CA GLY A 181 -13.02 -2.56 21.58
C GLY A 181 -12.52 -1.72 20.41
N PHE A 182 -11.40 -2.09 19.78
CA PHE A 182 -10.97 -1.46 18.54
C PHE A 182 -11.50 -2.26 17.35
N ASP A 183 -12.58 -1.78 16.73
CA ASP A 183 -13.32 -2.45 15.65
C ASP A 183 -13.22 -1.77 14.29
N GLU A 184 -12.31 -0.81 14.15
CA GLU A 184 -12.08 -0.10 12.88
C GLU A 184 -11.63 -1.07 11.79
N GLN A 185 -12.18 -0.87 10.59
CA GLN A 185 -11.84 -1.63 9.40
C GLN A 185 -12.10 -0.82 8.13
N ILE A 186 -11.45 -1.21 7.04
CA ILE A 186 -11.64 -0.64 5.72
C ILE A 186 -11.49 -1.75 4.67
N ASP A 187 -12.13 -1.61 3.52
CA ASP A 187 -11.80 -2.43 2.35
C ASP A 187 -10.37 -2.11 1.89
N THR A 188 -9.55 -3.14 1.66
CA THR A 188 -8.13 -2.96 1.34
C THR A 188 -7.92 -2.10 0.08
N ALA A 189 -8.68 -2.31 -0.99
CA ALA A 189 -8.55 -1.49 -2.20
C ALA A 189 -8.94 -0.03 -1.96
N GLU A 190 -9.93 0.24 -1.09
CA GLU A 190 -10.30 1.60 -0.72
C GLU A 190 -9.17 2.33 0.01
N GLY A 191 -8.38 1.63 0.83
CA GLY A 191 -7.18 2.19 1.45
C GLY A 191 -6.17 2.73 0.42
N TYR A 192 -5.96 1.98 -0.68
CA TYR A 192 -5.15 2.44 -1.82
C TYR A 192 -5.79 3.65 -2.51
N PHE A 193 -7.09 3.62 -2.80
CA PHE A 193 -7.78 4.70 -3.52
C PHE A 193 -7.69 6.02 -2.76
N ILE A 194 -7.95 6.01 -1.45
CA ILE A 194 -7.82 7.19 -0.59
C ILE A 194 -6.37 7.69 -0.58
N SER A 195 -5.39 6.80 -0.51
CA SER A 195 -3.97 7.16 -0.54
C SER A 195 -3.60 7.84 -1.86
N TRP A 196 -4.08 7.31 -2.98
CA TRP A 196 -3.84 7.87 -4.31
C TRP A 196 -4.55 9.21 -4.53
N ASP A 197 -5.74 9.41 -3.99
CA ASP A 197 -6.42 10.71 -4.05
C ASP A 197 -5.64 11.78 -3.27
N ARG A 198 -5.08 11.42 -2.11
CA ARG A 198 -4.16 12.29 -1.37
C ARG A 198 -2.88 12.60 -2.15
N MET A 199 -2.31 11.61 -2.85
CA MET A 199 -1.16 11.79 -3.72
C MET A 199 -1.47 12.70 -4.92
N ARG A 200 -2.65 12.57 -5.54
CA ARG A 200 -3.13 13.46 -6.60
C ARG A 200 -3.29 14.90 -6.10
N ALA A 201 -3.92 15.08 -4.95
CA ALA A 201 -4.06 16.39 -4.32
C ALA A 201 -2.70 17.05 -4.02
N ALA A 202 -1.69 16.25 -3.69
CA ALA A 202 -0.30 16.69 -3.45
C ALA A 202 0.56 16.77 -4.71
N LYS A 203 -0.01 16.58 -5.91
CA LYS A 203 0.72 16.56 -7.20
C LYS A 203 1.85 15.54 -7.25
N ILE A 204 1.65 14.39 -6.64
CA ILE A 204 2.53 13.23 -6.72
C ILE A 204 2.09 12.31 -7.86
N LEU A 205 0.79 12.23 -8.12
CA LEU A 205 0.21 11.43 -9.18
C LEU A 205 -0.57 12.30 -10.17
N PRO A 206 -0.68 11.89 -11.45
CA PRO A 206 -1.54 12.55 -12.41
C PRO A 206 -3.02 12.42 -11.99
N PRO A 207 -3.90 13.30 -12.48
CA PRO A 207 -5.35 13.11 -12.36
C PRO A 207 -5.80 11.73 -12.88
N ALA A 208 -6.96 11.26 -12.43
CA ALA A 208 -7.54 9.97 -12.80
C ALA A 208 -7.87 9.87 -14.30
#